data_98d2d37459548ae5a03712679f72a4bf
#
_entry.id   98d2d37459548ae5a03712679f72a4bf
#
_cell.length_a   1.000
_cell.length_b   1.000
_cell.length_c   1.000
_cell.angle_alpha   90.00
_cell.angle_beta   90.00
_cell.angle_gamma   90.00
#
_symmetry.space_group_name_H-M   'P 1'
#
loop_
_entity.id
_entity.type
_entity.pdbx_description
1 polymer ?
#
loop_
_entity_poly.entity_id
_entity_poly.type
_entity_poly.pdbx_seq_one_letter_code
_entity_poly.pdbx_strand_id
1 'polypeptide(L)'
;MIRVENLLYSYANQGVPALKNISFKVNDQEIFGFLGPSGAGKSTTQKVMTGILKNYQGSVTLKGREVNNFNKQFYENIGVAFEFPNLYLKFTALENLALFASFYTCEKYDFQELLSRVGLWEDRNLPVEAFSKGMRMRLNFIRAILHKPKLLFLDEPTSGLDPSNSRMLKDFILELRDNGTTIFLTTHNMTDADELCDRVAFMIDGQLPVIDSPEKLKLQHGRKTLKIRYKADMQLETKEFSLHGLGSNNEFLQLINHNEIETIHTQEATLEDIFLAVTGKQLS
;
A
#
# COMPACT_ATOMS: atom_id res chain seq x y z
N MET A 1 14.79 6.49 7.53
CA MET A 1 14.73 7.19 6.23
C MET A 1 13.80 8.39 6.24
N ILE A 2 12.53 8.24 6.61
CA ILE A 2 11.53 9.31 6.72
C ILE A 2 11.22 9.57 8.19
N ARG A 3 11.11 10.83 8.59
CA ARG A 3 10.64 11.23 9.92
C ARG A 3 9.62 12.36 9.78
N VAL A 4 8.46 12.16 10.33
CA VAL A 4 7.36 13.13 10.38
C VAL A 4 7.02 13.38 11.83
N GLU A 5 7.02 14.65 12.25
CA GLU A 5 6.76 15.05 13.62
C GLU A 5 5.71 16.16 13.66
N ASN A 6 4.61 15.89 14.37
CA ASN A 6 3.52 16.81 14.63
C ASN A 6 2.98 17.47 13.35
N LEU A 7 2.87 16.69 12.25
CA LEU A 7 2.41 17.21 10.97
C LEU A 7 0.94 17.57 11.03
N LEU A 8 0.65 18.85 10.81
CA LEU A 8 -0.69 19.40 10.66
C LEU A 8 -0.79 20.09 9.31
N TYR A 9 -1.86 19.81 8.57
CA TYR A 9 -2.09 20.44 7.28
C TYR A 9 -3.58 20.71 7.03
N SER A 10 -3.89 21.88 6.52
CA SER A 10 -5.23 22.29 6.09
C SER A 10 -5.18 22.84 4.66
N TYR A 11 -6.14 22.48 3.83
CA TYR A 11 -6.34 23.11 2.53
C TYR A 11 -6.92 24.53 2.73
N ALA A 12 -6.55 25.47 1.87
CA ALA A 12 -6.84 26.91 2.03
C ALA A 12 -8.32 27.25 2.24
N ASN A 13 -9.26 26.43 1.76
CA ASN A 13 -10.69 26.70 1.82
C ASN A 13 -11.48 25.67 2.66
N GLN A 14 -10.79 24.86 3.47
CA GLN A 14 -11.42 23.84 4.30
C GLN A 14 -11.22 24.19 5.77
N GLY A 15 -12.33 24.37 6.51
CA GLY A 15 -12.32 24.72 7.94
C GLY A 15 -11.80 23.61 8.87
N VAL A 16 -11.59 22.40 8.34
CA VAL A 16 -11.11 21.24 9.11
C VAL A 16 -9.76 20.78 8.56
N PRO A 17 -8.75 20.55 9.43
CA PRO A 17 -7.45 20.03 8.99
C PRO A 17 -7.58 18.65 8.32
N ALA A 18 -6.92 18.50 7.17
CA ALA A 18 -6.79 17.23 6.47
C ALA A 18 -5.81 16.28 7.18
N LEU A 19 -4.79 16.82 7.86
CA LEU A 19 -3.86 16.09 8.70
C LEU A 19 -3.85 16.73 10.10
N LYS A 20 -4.00 15.91 11.14
CA LYS A 20 -4.23 16.35 12.52
C LYS A 20 -3.12 15.88 13.44
N ASN A 21 -1.97 16.57 13.38
CA ASN A 21 -0.84 16.34 14.29
C ASN A 21 -0.31 14.89 14.24
N ILE A 22 -0.08 14.38 13.02
CA ILE A 22 0.44 13.03 12.83
C ILE A 22 1.96 12.97 13.00
N SER A 23 2.43 11.89 13.62
CA SER A 23 3.87 11.63 13.79
C SER A 23 4.16 10.16 13.50
N PHE A 24 5.19 9.91 12.68
CA PHE A 24 5.64 8.55 12.36
C PHE A 24 7.07 8.55 11.80
N LYS A 25 7.65 7.35 11.74
CA LYS A 25 8.99 7.14 11.19
C LYS A 25 8.95 5.94 10.24
N VAL A 26 9.63 6.07 9.09
CA VAL A 26 9.92 4.97 8.17
C VAL A 26 11.43 4.69 8.21
N ASN A 27 11.81 3.43 8.38
CA ASN A 27 13.21 3.02 8.40
C ASN A 27 13.77 2.91 6.98
N ASP A 28 15.09 2.72 6.88
CA ASP A 28 15.72 2.40 5.59
C ASP A 28 15.31 0.97 5.17
N GLN A 29 15.12 0.75 3.87
CA GLN A 29 14.78 -0.56 3.29
C GLN A 29 13.48 -1.17 3.88
N GLU A 30 12.51 -0.33 4.24
CA GLU A 30 11.21 -0.72 4.76
C GLU A 30 10.13 -0.40 3.73
N ILE A 31 9.15 -1.29 3.58
CA ILE A 31 7.87 -0.97 2.94
C ILE A 31 6.90 -0.55 4.04
N PHE A 32 6.57 0.73 4.08
CA PHE A 32 5.66 1.30 5.07
C PHE A 32 4.34 1.71 4.41
N GLY A 33 3.24 1.08 4.85
CA GLY A 33 1.91 1.26 4.28
C GLY A 33 1.03 2.23 5.07
N PHE A 34 0.37 3.19 4.39
CA PHE A 34 -0.75 3.93 4.93
C PHE A 34 -2.06 3.31 4.46
N LEU A 35 -2.86 2.82 5.40
CA LEU A 35 -4.11 2.13 5.16
C LEU A 35 -5.27 2.95 5.68
N GLY A 36 -6.35 3.00 4.92
CA GLY A 36 -7.55 3.70 5.36
C GLY A 36 -8.48 4.06 4.19
N PRO A 37 -9.70 4.51 4.49
CA PRO A 37 -10.69 4.85 3.48
C PRO A 37 -10.27 6.03 2.61
N SER A 38 -11.00 6.22 1.51
CA SER A 38 -10.85 7.40 0.67
C SER A 38 -11.08 8.67 1.50
N GLY A 39 -10.26 9.71 1.27
CA GLY A 39 -10.35 10.96 2.03
C GLY A 39 -9.72 10.96 3.44
N ALA A 40 -9.18 9.84 3.94
CA ALA A 40 -8.55 9.78 5.26
C ALA A 40 -7.31 10.68 5.43
N GLY A 41 -6.67 11.12 4.33
CA GLY A 41 -5.47 11.97 4.34
C GLY A 41 -4.21 11.32 3.76
N LYS A 42 -4.28 10.07 3.28
CA LYS A 42 -3.14 9.30 2.77
C LYS A 42 -2.37 10.05 1.67
N SER A 43 -3.04 10.37 0.55
CA SER A 43 -2.43 11.09 -0.57
C SER A 43 -2.03 12.53 -0.20
N THR A 44 -2.70 13.16 0.78
CA THR A 44 -2.28 14.46 1.32
C THR A 44 -0.94 14.34 2.03
N THR A 45 -0.75 13.32 2.86
CA THR A 45 0.52 13.04 3.54
C THR A 45 1.63 12.79 2.53
N GLN A 46 1.38 11.99 1.51
CA GLN A 46 2.35 11.73 0.42
C GLN A 46 2.72 13.02 -0.33
N LYS A 47 1.75 13.87 -0.66
CA LYS A 47 2.00 15.17 -1.31
C LYS A 47 2.82 16.12 -0.45
N VAL A 48 2.64 16.12 0.86
CA VAL A 48 3.51 16.88 1.78
C VAL A 48 4.92 16.30 1.76
N MET A 49 5.09 14.99 1.93
CA MET A 49 6.41 14.34 1.95
C MET A 49 7.17 14.48 0.63
N THR A 50 6.47 14.58 -0.49
CA THR A 50 7.09 14.81 -1.81
C THR A 50 7.32 16.29 -2.14
N GLY A 51 6.98 17.20 -1.21
CA GLY A 51 7.20 18.65 -1.38
C GLY A 51 6.23 19.34 -2.33
N ILE A 52 5.16 18.66 -2.76
CA ILE A 52 4.09 19.23 -3.60
C ILE A 52 3.23 20.19 -2.75
N LEU A 53 2.85 19.75 -1.55
CA LEU A 53 2.13 20.58 -0.60
C LEU A 53 3.14 21.17 0.40
N LYS A 54 3.14 22.50 0.47
CA LYS A 54 3.94 23.30 1.41
C LYS A 54 2.99 23.94 2.43
N ASN A 55 3.50 24.77 3.31
CA ASN A 55 2.72 25.50 4.34
C ASN A 55 2.02 24.56 5.35
N TYR A 56 2.68 23.46 5.72
CA TYR A 56 2.29 22.60 6.82
C TYR A 56 2.94 23.09 8.13
N GLN A 57 2.39 22.68 9.27
CA GLN A 57 3.02 22.81 10.58
C GLN A 57 3.67 21.50 10.99
N GLY A 58 4.67 21.54 11.84
CA GLY A 58 5.49 20.39 12.23
C GLY A 58 6.76 20.26 11.38
N SER A 59 7.40 19.09 11.40
CA SER A 59 8.62 18.79 10.65
C SER A 59 8.46 17.54 9.82
N VAL A 60 8.94 17.57 8.58
CA VAL A 60 8.98 16.44 7.66
C VAL A 60 10.37 16.33 7.06
N THR A 61 11.13 15.34 7.49
CA THR A 61 12.49 15.11 6.99
C THR A 61 12.61 13.80 6.24
N LEU A 62 13.28 13.84 5.09
CA LEU A 62 13.68 12.67 4.31
C LEU A 62 15.20 12.61 4.23
N LYS A 63 15.80 11.50 4.67
CA LYS A 63 17.27 11.36 4.78
C LYS A 63 17.91 12.52 5.57
N GLY A 64 17.26 12.98 6.64
CA GLY A 64 17.74 14.08 7.48
C GLY A 64 17.62 15.48 6.86
N ARG A 65 17.03 15.62 5.67
CA ARG A 65 16.78 16.93 5.03
C ARG A 65 15.30 17.29 5.14
N GLU A 66 15.01 18.48 5.60
CA GLU A 66 13.64 19.01 5.64
C GLU A 66 13.06 19.17 4.23
N VAL A 67 11.80 18.73 4.03
CA VAL A 67 11.13 18.71 2.73
C VAL A 67 11.04 20.09 2.08
N ASN A 68 10.82 21.14 2.87
CA ASN A 68 10.76 22.52 2.37
C ASN A 68 12.09 23.01 1.76
N ASN A 69 13.20 22.32 2.05
CA ASN A 69 14.55 22.64 1.57
C ASN A 69 15.01 21.74 0.42
N PHE A 70 14.10 21.02 -0.25
CA PHE A 70 14.43 20.16 -1.37
C PHE A 70 14.91 20.96 -2.57
N ASN A 71 15.96 20.45 -3.20
CA ASN A 71 16.52 20.94 -4.45
C ASN A 71 16.43 19.86 -5.54
N LYS A 72 16.79 20.21 -6.78
CA LYS A 72 16.77 19.30 -7.92
C LYS A 72 17.52 17.99 -7.64
N GLN A 73 18.71 18.06 -7.05
CA GLN A 73 19.52 16.89 -6.74
C GLN A 73 18.87 15.94 -5.73
N PHE A 74 18.03 16.46 -4.83
CA PHE A 74 17.31 15.64 -3.88
C PHE A 74 16.22 14.82 -4.57
N TYR A 75 15.53 15.42 -5.54
CA TYR A 75 14.50 14.71 -6.34
C TYR A 75 15.05 13.58 -7.19
N GLU A 76 16.34 13.55 -7.51
CA GLU A 76 16.98 12.41 -8.18
C GLU A 76 16.98 11.13 -7.32
N ASN A 77 16.73 11.24 -6.02
CA ASN A 77 16.63 10.09 -5.11
C ASN A 77 15.19 9.63 -4.85
N ILE A 78 14.19 10.32 -5.41
CA ILE A 78 12.77 10.07 -5.12
C ILE A 78 12.04 9.65 -6.39
N GLY A 79 11.39 8.49 -6.33
CA GLY A 79 10.41 8.06 -7.32
C GLY A 79 8.99 8.27 -6.79
N VAL A 80 8.06 8.67 -7.66
CA VAL A 80 6.66 8.87 -7.28
C VAL A 80 5.74 8.30 -8.36
N ALA A 81 4.89 7.34 -7.99
CA ALA A 81 3.78 6.88 -8.81
C ALA A 81 2.48 7.27 -8.11
N PHE A 82 1.76 8.24 -8.67
CA PHE A 82 0.45 8.64 -8.19
C PHE A 82 -0.64 7.70 -8.71
N GLU A 83 -1.77 7.62 -8.02
CA GLU A 83 -2.94 6.84 -8.40
C GLU A 83 -3.40 7.13 -9.84
N PHE A 84 -3.39 8.43 -10.23
CA PHE A 84 -3.68 8.82 -11.61
C PHE A 84 -2.37 9.02 -12.38
N PRO A 85 -2.10 8.18 -13.40
CA PRO A 85 -0.87 8.28 -14.18
C PRO A 85 -0.77 9.61 -14.93
N ASN A 86 0.23 10.42 -14.59
CA ASN A 86 0.55 11.66 -15.31
C ASN A 86 1.48 11.35 -16.49
N LEU A 87 0.93 10.74 -17.53
CA LEU A 87 1.63 10.35 -18.76
C LEU A 87 1.19 11.25 -19.92
N TYR A 88 2.09 11.45 -20.87
CA TYR A 88 1.78 12.17 -22.11
C TYR A 88 1.06 11.21 -23.07
N LEU A 89 -0.25 11.37 -23.20
CA LEU A 89 -1.12 10.42 -23.88
C LEU A 89 -0.83 10.25 -25.38
N LYS A 90 -0.37 11.32 -26.03
CA LYS A 90 -0.01 11.30 -27.46
C LYS A 90 1.38 10.71 -27.75
N PHE A 91 2.20 10.58 -26.71
CA PHE A 91 3.51 9.95 -26.80
C PHE A 91 3.38 8.44 -26.65
N THR A 92 4.31 7.72 -27.27
CA THR A 92 4.49 6.28 -27.07
C THR A 92 5.02 6.00 -25.66
N ALA A 93 5.01 4.73 -25.24
CA ALA A 93 5.62 4.34 -23.96
C ALA A 93 7.12 4.66 -23.93
N LEU A 94 7.85 4.41 -25.01
CA LEU A 94 9.28 4.74 -25.11
C LEU A 94 9.52 6.25 -25.03
N GLU A 95 8.76 7.05 -25.75
CA GLU A 95 8.90 8.52 -25.71
C GLU A 95 8.59 9.08 -24.31
N ASN A 96 7.58 8.53 -23.61
CA ASN A 96 7.32 8.90 -22.23
C ASN A 96 8.53 8.59 -21.34
N LEU A 97 9.08 7.36 -21.39
CA LEU A 97 10.24 7.01 -20.58
C LEU A 97 11.47 7.86 -20.93
N ALA A 98 11.73 8.09 -22.22
CA ALA A 98 12.84 8.93 -22.67
C ALA A 98 12.72 10.38 -22.16
N LEU A 99 11.52 10.95 -22.24
CA LEU A 99 11.25 12.30 -21.73
C LEU A 99 11.50 12.37 -20.21
N PHE A 100 10.90 11.46 -19.43
CA PHE A 100 11.12 11.47 -17.98
C PHE A 100 12.57 11.18 -17.60
N ALA A 101 13.25 10.28 -18.31
CA ALA A 101 14.66 10.00 -18.11
C ALA A 101 15.56 11.24 -18.34
N SER A 102 15.17 12.15 -19.24
CA SER A 102 15.93 13.37 -19.51
C SER A 102 15.97 14.35 -18.33
N PHE A 103 15.06 14.23 -17.36
CA PHE A 103 15.05 15.09 -16.17
C PHE A 103 16.10 14.68 -15.11
N TYR A 104 16.65 13.47 -15.23
CA TYR A 104 17.59 12.90 -14.27
C TYR A 104 18.98 12.80 -14.86
N THR A 105 20.01 13.05 -14.03
CA THR A 105 21.43 12.94 -14.40
C THR A 105 22.06 11.63 -13.95
N CYS A 106 21.42 10.93 -13.00
CA CYS A 106 21.89 9.67 -12.44
C CYS A 106 21.76 8.49 -13.43
N GLU A 107 22.33 7.35 -13.05
CA GLU A 107 22.17 6.08 -13.74
C GLU A 107 20.70 5.67 -13.82
N LYS A 108 20.33 5.03 -14.93
CA LYS A 108 18.96 4.61 -15.20
C LYS A 108 18.91 3.12 -15.52
N TYR A 109 17.74 2.54 -15.33
CA TYR A 109 17.45 1.22 -15.89
C TYR A 109 17.39 1.28 -17.40
N ASP A 110 17.68 0.15 -18.06
CA ASP A 110 17.41 -0.04 -19.47
C ASP A 110 15.89 -0.08 -19.72
N PHE A 111 15.42 0.62 -20.75
CA PHE A 111 13.99 0.72 -21.05
C PHE A 111 13.41 -0.59 -21.55
N GLN A 112 14.19 -1.39 -22.28
CA GLN A 112 13.75 -2.70 -22.74
C GLN A 112 13.55 -3.63 -21.55
N GLU A 113 14.49 -3.63 -20.61
CA GLU A 113 14.38 -4.41 -19.38
C GLU A 113 13.10 -4.02 -18.61
N LEU A 114 12.89 -2.72 -18.33
CA LEU A 114 11.72 -2.27 -17.57
C LEU A 114 10.40 -2.60 -18.27
N LEU A 115 10.30 -2.31 -19.56
CA LEU A 115 9.08 -2.57 -20.34
C LEU A 115 8.79 -4.06 -20.45
N SER A 116 9.82 -4.90 -20.62
CA SER A 116 9.69 -6.36 -20.68
C SER A 116 9.20 -6.92 -19.34
N ARG A 117 9.75 -6.45 -18.23
CA ARG A 117 9.37 -6.88 -16.87
C ARG A 117 7.91 -6.62 -16.55
N VAL A 118 7.33 -5.56 -17.09
CA VAL A 118 5.91 -5.23 -16.87
C VAL A 118 5.03 -5.64 -18.07
N GLY A 119 5.54 -6.42 -19.01
CA GLY A 119 4.77 -6.93 -20.16
C GLY A 119 4.28 -5.83 -21.10
N LEU A 120 5.08 -4.79 -21.35
CA LEU A 120 4.74 -3.66 -22.23
C LEU A 120 5.73 -3.49 -23.41
N TRP A 121 6.70 -4.39 -23.56
CA TRP A 121 7.72 -4.24 -24.60
C TRP A 121 7.15 -4.27 -26.02
N GLU A 122 6.19 -5.16 -26.28
CA GLU A 122 5.57 -5.27 -27.61
C GLU A 122 4.72 -4.04 -27.96
N ASP A 123 4.16 -3.39 -26.94
CA ASP A 123 3.32 -2.18 -27.08
C ASP A 123 4.12 -0.87 -26.99
N ARG A 124 5.45 -0.92 -26.89
CA ARG A 124 6.34 0.23 -26.62
C ARG A 124 6.19 1.40 -27.58
N ASN A 125 5.80 1.14 -28.84
CA ASN A 125 5.64 2.13 -29.90
C ASN A 125 4.17 2.59 -30.06
N LEU A 126 3.24 2.08 -29.28
CA LEU A 126 1.86 2.55 -29.29
C LEU A 126 1.73 3.83 -28.46
N PRO A 127 0.91 4.80 -28.89
CA PRO A 127 0.61 5.98 -28.09
C PRO A 127 -0.13 5.56 -26.81
N VAL A 128 0.21 6.20 -25.69
CA VAL A 128 -0.34 5.87 -24.36
C VAL A 128 -1.86 6.04 -24.28
N GLU A 129 -2.45 6.86 -25.16
CA GLU A 129 -3.92 6.97 -25.24
C GLU A 129 -4.59 5.63 -25.62
N ALA A 130 -3.91 4.76 -26.37
CA ALA A 130 -4.40 3.42 -26.73
C ALA A 130 -4.24 2.39 -25.58
N PHE A 131 -3.51 2.72 -24.51
CA PHE A 131 -3.28 1.82 -23.39
C PHE A 131 -4.52 1.64 -22.54
N SER A 132 -4.76 0.41 -22.08
CA SER A 132 -5.74 0.14 -21.01
C SER A 132 -5.34 0.84 -19.71
N LYS A 133 -6.27 0.93 -18.75
CA LYS A 133 -5.97 1.46 -17.41
C LYS A 133 -4.78 0.71 -16.77
N GLY A 134 -4.80 -0.62 -16.82
CA GLY A 134 -3.73 -1.45 -16.26
C GLY A 134 -2.38 -1.27 -16.96
N MET A 135 -2.34 -1.10 -18.28
CA MET A 135 -1.11 -0.78 -19.01
C MET A 135 -0.55 0.58 -18.59
N ARG A 136 -1.40 1.59 -18.42
CA ARG A 136 -0.98 2.93 -17.94
C ARG A 136 -0.44 2.88 -16.51
N MET A 137 -1.05 2.09 -15.62
CA MET A 137 -0.56 1.91 -14.25
C MET A 137 0.82 1.28 -14.25
N ARG A 138 1.04 0.22 -15.01
CA ARG A 138 2.35 -0.43 -15.13
C ARG A 138 3.42 0.50 -15.73
N LEU A 139 3.08 1.27 -16.74
CA LEU A 139 3.99 2.28 -17.31
C LEU A 139 4.30 3.39 -16.29
N ASN A 140 3.30 3.86 -15.52
CA ASN A 140 3.49 4.84 -14.46
C ASN A 140 4.43 4.33 -13.35
N PHE A 141 4.33 3.05 -13.00
CA PHE A 141 5.22 2.43 -12.02
C PHE A 141 6.67 2.42 -12.52
N ILE A 142 6.95 1.89 -13.72
CA ILE A 142 8.32 1.86 -14.25
C ILE A 142 8.88 3.26 -14.49
N ARG A 143 8.05 4.24 -14.86
CA ARG A 143 8.44 5.64 -14.92
C ARG A 143 8.95 6.16 -13.57
N ALA A 144 8.31 5.76 -12.47
CA ALA A 144 8.69 6.19 -11.13
C ALA A 144 10.02 5.59 -10.65
N ILE A 145 10.41 4.43 -11.17
CA ILE A 145 11.65 3.73 -10.77
C ILE A 145 12.80 3.86 -11.76
N LEU A 146 12.57 4.41 -12.96
CA LEU A 146 13.51 4.40 -14.08
C LEU A 146 14.91 4.94 -13.72
N HIS A 147 15.00 5.87 -12.77
CA HIS A 147 16.23 6.54 -12.32
C HIS A 147 16.82 5.92 -11.03
N LYS A 148 16.43 4.68 -10.69
CA LYS A 148 16.91 3.92 -9.52
C LYS A 148 16.78 4.70 -8.20
N PRO A 149 15.58 5.19 -7.84
CA PRO A 149 15.40 6.00 -6.64
C PRO A 149 15.70 5.22 -5.37
N LYS A 150 16.22 5.88 -4.33
CA LYS A 150 16.41 5.30 -3.01
C LYS A 150 15.16 5.34 -2.14
N LEU A 151 14.20 6.18 -2.52
CA LEU A 151 12.92 6.33 -1.85
C LEU A 151 11.81 6.36 -2.91
N LEU A 152 10.85 5.45 -2.79
CA LEU A 152 9.76 5.30 -3.74
C LEU A 152 8.42 5.53 -3.03
N PHE A 153 7.60 6.42 -3.58
CA PHE A 153 6.23 6.67 -3.16
C PHE A 153 5.27 6.05 -4.16
N LEU A 154 4.39 5.19 -3.67
CA LEU A 154 3.38 4.49 -4.46
C LEU A 154 1.99 4.80 -3.92
N ASP A 155 1.11 5.36 -4.75
CA ASP A 155 -0.28 5.64 -4.40
C ASP A 155 -1.18 4.67 -5.18
N GLU A 156 -1.80 3.70 -4.46
CA GLU A 156 -2.68 2.67 -5.00
C GLU A 156 -2.08 1.89 -6.20
N PRO A 157 -0.86 1.33 -6.09
CA PRO A 157 -0.10 0.83 -7.26
C PRO A 157 -0.75 -0.35 -7.97
N THR A 158 -1.59 -1.12 -7.30
CA THR A 158 -2.26 -2.32 -7.83
C THR A 158 -3.71 -2.06 -8.26
N SER A 159 -4.21 -0.83 -8.04
CA SER A 159 -5.60 -0.48 -8.33
C SER A 159 -5.95 -0.66 -9.81
N GLY A 160 -6.96 -1.48 -10.09
CA GLY A 160 -7.45 -1.74 -11.44
C GLY A 160 -6.56 -2.64 -12.28
N LEU A 161 -5.62 -3.35 -11.67
CA LEU A 161 -4.88 -4.45 -12.30
C LEU A 161 -5.65 -5.77 -12.12
N ASP A 162 -5.53 -6.65 -13.11
CA ASP A 162 -5.94 -8.03 -12.95
C ASP A 162 -4.99 -8.78 -11.99
N PRO A 163 -5.39 -9.95 -11.46
CA PRO A 163 -4.60 -10.68 -10.47
C PRO A 163 -3.17 -11.01 -10.89
N SER A 164 -2.94 -11.35 -12.17
CA SER A 164 -1.62 -11.70 -12.68
C SER A 164 -0.70 -10.48 -12.72
N ASN A 165 -1.18 -9.36 -13.26
CA ASN A 165 -0.43 -8.11 -13.31
C ASN A 165 -0.22 -7.51 -11.91
N SER A 166 -1.20 -7.65 -11.01
CA SER A 166 -1.05 -7.25 -9.61
C SER A 166 0.07 -8.05 -8.92
N ARG A 167 0.10 -9.38 -9.10
CA ARG A 167 1.14 -10.25 -8.54
C ARG A 167 2.53 -9.86 -9.05
N MET A 168 2.68 -9.74 -10.38
CA MET A 168 3.95 -9.32 -10.99
C MET A 168 4.45 -7.98 -10.43
N LEU A 169 3.54 -7.01 -10.23
CA LEU A 169 3.92 -5.71 -9.69
C LEU A 169 4.32 -5.79 -8.22
N LYS A 170 3.61 -6.60 -7.41
CA LYS A 170 3.96 -6.84 -6.00
C LYS A 170 5.35 -7.49 -5.87
N ASP A 171 5.63 -8.51 -6.68
CA ASP A 171 6.94 -9.16 -6.68
C ASP A 171 8.06 -8.16 -7.04
N PHE A 172 7.80 -7.24 -7.99
CA PHE A 172 8.76 -6.19 -8.34
C PHE A 172 8.97 -5.18 -7.20
N ILE A 173 7.92 -4.80 -6.49
CA ILE A 173 8.01 -3.91 -5.31
C ILE A 173 8.86 -4.55 -4.21
N LEU A 174 8.65 -5.84 -3.92
CA LEU A 174 9.46 -6.58 -2.94
C LEU A 174 10.93 -6.64 -3.35
N GLU A 175 11.22 -6.92 -4.61
CA GLU A 175 12.59 -6.92 -5.13
C GLU A 175 13.27 -5.55 -5.00
N LEU A 176 12.56 -4.45 -5.27
CA LEU A 176 13.11 -3.10 -5.09
C LEU A 176 13.48 -2.83 -3.62
N ARG A 177 12.65 -3.27 -2.66
CA ARG A 177 12.96 -3.19 -1.24
C ARG A 177 14.22 -3.99 -0.90
N ASP A 178 14.30 -5.24 -1.37
CA ASP A 178 15.40 -6.14 -1.10
C ASP A 178 16.72 -5.62 -1.71
N ASN A 179 16.63 -4.85 -2.79
CA ASN A 179 17.75 -4.14 -3.41
C ASN A 179 18.03 -2.76 -2.77
N GLY A 180 17.42 -2.46 -1.62
CA GLY A 180 17.77 -1.30 -0.80
C GLY A 180 16.90 -0.07 -0.99
N THR A 181 15.79 -0.14 -1.76
CA THR A 181 14.83 0.95 -1.89
C THR A 181 13.91 0.99 -0.67
N THR A 182 13.73 2.16 -0.07
CA THR A 182 12.69 2.40 0.93
C THR A 182 11.39 2.77 0.22
N ILE A 183 10.28 2.18 0.63
CA ILE A 183 9.00 2.35 -0.07
C ILE A 183 7.93 2.85 0.89
N PHE A 184 7.27 3.94 0.51
CA PHE A 184 6.06 4.43 1.16
C PHE A 184 4.86 4.14 0.26
N LEU A 185 3.95 3.32 0.76
CA LEU A 185 2.79 2.83 0.02
C LEU A 185 1.50 3.37 0.63
N THR A 186 0.59 3.87 -0.20
CA THR A 186 -0.78 4.15 0.22
C THR A 186 -1.72 3.19 -0.47
N THR A 187 -2.63 2.59 0.28
CA THR A 187 -3.68 1.72 -0.27
C THR A 187 -4.90 1.61 0.64
N HIS A 188 -6.03 1.25 0.06
CA HIS A 188 -7.21 0.80 0.78
C HIS A 188 -7.37 -0.73 0.71
N ASN A 189 -6.53 -1.41 -0.07
CA ASN A 189 -6.52 -2.87 -0.19
C ASN A 189 -5.69 -3.49 0.95
N MET A 190 -6.37 -4.06 1.93
CA MET A 190 -5.73 -4.67 3.10
C MET A 190 -4.93 -5.92 2.77
N THR A 191 -5.33 -6.68 1.75
CA THR A 191 -4.59 -7.87 1.30
C THR A 191 -3.23 -7.48 0.72
N ASP A 192 -3.19 -6.46 -0.13
CA ASP A 192 -1.93 -5.98 -0.69
C ASP A 192 -1.00 -5.41 0.39
N ALA A 193 -1.57 -4.72 1.38
CA ALA A 193 -0.79 -4.22 2.50
C ALA A 193 -0.23 -5.34 3.39
N ASP A 194 -1.01 -6.38 3.62
CA ASP A 194 -0.60 -7.58 4.39
C ASP A 194 0.53 -8.34 3.70
N GLU A 195 0.50 -8.41 2.37
CA GLU A 195 1.52 -9.10 1.57
C GLU A 195 2.81 -8.28 1.39
N LEU A 196 2.71 -6.95 1.34
CA LEU A 196 3.82 -6.09 0.95
C LEU A 196 4.50 -5.39 2.13
N CYS A 197 3.73 -4.95 3.14
CA CYS A 197 4.23 -3.98 4.10
C CYS A 197 4.92 -4.64 5.30
N ASP A 198 6.11 -4.16 5.64
CA ASP A 198 6.79 -4.53 6.89
C ASP A 198 6.09 -3.91 8.10
N ARG A 199 5.58 -2.67 7.93
CA ARG A 199 4.74 -1.97 8.92
C ARG A 199 3.66 -1.17 8.22
N VAL A 200 2.54 -1.03 8.92
CA VAL A 200 1.38 -0.27 8.44
C VAL A 200 0.94 0.77 9.47
N ALA A 201 0.38 1.85 8.99
CA ALA A 201 -0.30 2.86 9.78
C ALA A 201 -1.76 2.94 9.33
N PHE A 202 -2.70 2.75 10.26
CA PHE A 202 -4.10 3.02 9.98
C PHE A 202 -4.35 4.52 10.00
N MET A 203 -4.97 5.04 8.94
CA MET A 203 -5.26 6.45 8.82
C MET A 203 -6.75 6.72 8.72
N ILE A 204 -7.26 7.53 9.65
CA ILE A 204 -8.68 7.90 9.72
C ILE A 204 -8.78 9.38 10.09
N ASP A 205 -9.58 10.12 9.33
CA ASP A 205 -9.90 11.52 9.61
C ASP A 205 -8.67 12.39 9.88
N GLY A 206 -7.56 12.11 9.18
CA GLY A 206 -6.29 12.81 9.33
C GLY A 206 -5.47 12.43 10.57
N GLN A 207 -5.77 11.31 11.21
CA GLN A 207 -5.05 10.79 12.41
C GLN A 207 -4.51 9.38 12.15
N LEU A 208 -3.51 8.99 12.96
CA LEU A 208 -2.88 7.65 12.93
C LEU A 208 -3.11 6.94 14.27
N PRO A 209 -4.25 6.27 14.48
CA PRO A 209 -4.55 5.60 15.74
C PRO A 209 -3.62 4.40 16.03
N VAL A 210 -3.12 3.74 15.00
CA VAL A 210 -2.29 2.53 15.14
C VAL A 210 -1.18 2.52 14.10
N ILE A 211 0.01 2.13 14.54
CA ILE A 211 1.18 1.86 13.68
C ILE A 211 1.88 0.63 14.22
N ASP A 212 1.89 -0.47 13.47
CA ASP A 212 2.68 -1.66 13.79
C ASP A 212 2.86 -2.56 12.55
N SER A 213 3.54 -3.71 12.70
CA SER A 213 3.58 -4.71 11.63
C SER A 213 2.24 -5.43 11.50
N PRO A 214 1.85 -5.87 10.28
CA PRO A 214 0.64 -6.69 10.07
C PRO A 214 0.55 -7.88 11.03
N GLU A 215 1.66 -8.60 11.21
CA GLU A 215 1.75 -9.75 12.10
C GLU A 215 1.41 -9.39 13.55
N LYS A 216 2.02 -8.33 14.09
CA LYS A 216 1.76 -7.90 15.47
C LYS A 216 0.32 -7.42 15.66
N LEU A 217 -0.24 -6.71 14.68
CA LEU A 217 -1.63 -6.30 14.71
C LEU A 217 -2.56 -7.51 14.76
N LYS A 218 -2.30 -8.56 13.98
CA LYS A 218 -3.05 -9.81 14.00
C LYS A 218 -2.93 -10.53 15.35
N LEU A 219 -1.75 -10.52 15.97
CA LEU A 219 -1.54 -11.13 17.28
C LEU A 219 -2.26 -10.38 18.41
N GLN A 220 -2.28 -9.04 18.37
CA GLN A 220 -2.82 -8.20 19.45
C GLN A 220 -4.33 -8.01 19.37
N HIS A 221 -4.87 -7.88 18.15
CA HIS A 221 -6.27 -7.54 17.93
C HIS A 221 -7.06 -8.66 17.26
N GLY A 222 -6.37 -9.68 16.75
CA GLY A 222 -6.99 -10.78 16.01
C GLY A 222 -7.73 -11.75 16.94
N ARG A 223 -8.96 -12.08 16.59
CA ARG A 223 -9.67 -13.20 17.20
C ARG A 223 -9.24 -14.49 16.48
N LYS A 224 -8.67 -15.42 17.22
CA LYS A 224 -8.39 -16.76 16.71
C LYS A 224 -9.66 -17.58 16.79
N THR A 225 -10.33 -17.79 15.66
CA THR A 225 -11.57 -18.56 15.58
C THR A 225 -11.37 -19.83 14.75
N LEU A 226 -12.17 -20.84 15.06
CA LEU A 226 -12.30 -22.07 14.31
C LEU A 226 -13.67 -22.09 13.67
N LYS A 227 -13.72 -22.20 12.34
CA LYS A 227 -14.96 -22.34 11.57
C LYS A 227 -15.12 -23.78 11.13
N ILE A 228 -16.23 -24.38 11.52
CA ILE A 228 -16.57 -25.77 11.19
C ILE A 228 -17.78 -25.77 10.30
N ARG A 229 -17.69 -26.48 9.19
CA ARG A 229 -18.83 -26.84 8.36
C ARG A 229 -19.13 -28.31 8.56
N TYR A 230 -20.37 -28.64 8.90
CA TYR A 230 -20.82 -29.96 9.25
C TYR A 230 -22.21 -30.24 8.68
N LYS A 231 -22.56 -31.51 8.53
CA LYS A 231 -23.90 -31.94 8.13
C LYS A 231 -24.78 -32.15 9.36
N ALA A 232 -25.89 -31.42 9.45
CA ALA A 232 -26.95 -31.59 10.40
C ALA A 232 -28.25 -31.84 9.64
N ASP A 233 -28.93 -32.91 9.90
CA ASP A 233 -30.23 -33.26 9.31
C ASP A 233 -30.33 -33.07 7.77
N MET A 234 -29.30 -33.53 7.02
CA MET A 234 -29.19 -33.43 5.57
C MET A 234 -28.89 -31.97 5.07
N GLN A 235 -28.65 -31.02 5.93
CA GLN A 235 -28.25 -29.66 5.57
C GLN A 235 -26.83 -29.36 6.03
N LEU A 236 -26.13 -28.50 5.23
CA LEU A 236 -24.82 -28.03 5.58
C LEU A 236 -24.95 -26.79 6.49
N GLU A 237 -24.49 -26.95 7.71
CA GLU A 237 -24.42 -25.87 8.68
C GLU A 237 -22.99 -25.42 8.92
N THR A 238 -22.84 -24.18 9.35
CA THR A 238 -21.52 -23.58 9.68
C THR A 238 -21.59 -22.98 11.07
N LYS A 239 -20.59 -23.31 11.91
CA LYS A 239 -20.47 -22.77 13.26
C LYS A 239 -19.06 -22.30 13.54
N GLU A 240 -18.96 -21.21 14.32
CA GLU A 240 -17.69 -20.62 14.72
C GLU A 240 -17.47 -20.78 16.22
N PHE A 241 -16.22 -21.14 16.60
CA PHE A 241 -15.79 -21.31 17.98
C PHE A 241 -14.51 -20.51 18.23
N SER A 242 -14.35 -20.00 19.46
CA SER A 242 -13.05 -19.46 19.87
C SER A 242 -12.04 -20.59 20.02
N LEU A 243 -10.82 -20.39 19.51
CA LEU A 243 -9.70 -21.32 19.75
C LEU A 243 -9.29 -21.35 21.24
N HIS A 244 -9.54 -20.25 21.97
CA HIS A 244 -9.23 -20.19 23.38
C HIS A 244 -10.18 -21.10 24.18
N GLY A 245 -9.63 -22.07 24.88
CA GLY A 245 -10.39 -23.04 25.65
C GLY A 245 -11.18 -24.06 24.81
N LEU A 246 -10.88 -24.21 23.51
CA LEU A 246 -11.62 -25.08 22.60
C LEU A 246 -11.71 -26.53 23.08
N GLY A 247 -10.63 -27.07 23.65
CA GLY A 247 -10.57 -28.45 24.16
C GLY A 247 -11.50 -28.75 25.34
N SER A 248 -12.01 -27.71 26.04
CA SER A 248 -12.99 -27.80 27.12
C SER A 248 -14.37 -27.28 26.74
N ASN A 249 -14.58 -26.90 25.49
CA ASN A 249 -15.87 -26.42 25.03
C ASN A 249 -16.80 -27.58 24.71
N ASN A 250 -17.77 -27.83 25.57
CA ASN A 250 -18.70 -28.96 25.44
C ASN A 250 -19.50 -28.92 24.14
N GLU A 251 -19.90 -27.74 23.68
CA GLU A 251 -20.66 -27.59 22.44
C GLU A 251 -19.80 -27.97 21.20
N PHE A 252 -18.53 -27.55 21.17
CA PHE A 252 -17.58 -27.99 20.17
C PHE A 252 -17.37 -29.51 20.18
N LEU A 253 -17.15 -30.10 21.37
CA LEU A 253 -16.93 -31.52 21.55
C LEU A 253 -18.18 -32.35 21.12
N GLN A 254 -19.36 -31.89 21.46
CA GLN A 254 -20.61 -32.53 21.02
C GLN A 254 -20.77 -32.45 19.50
N LEU A 255 -20.47 -31.28 18.91
CA LEU A 255 -20.60 -31.09 17.47
C LEU A 255 -19.70 -32.04 16.69
N ILE A 256 -18.43 -32.16 17.04
CA ILE A 256 -17.47 -33.02 16.34
C ILE A 256 -17.71 -34.52 16.56
N ASN A 257 -18.33 -34.89 17.70
CA ASN A 257 -18.59 -36.29 18.02
C ASN A 257 -19.87 -36.81 17.39
N HIS A 258 -20.85 -35.96 17.10
CA HIS A 258 -22.20 -36.41 16.67
C HIS A 258 -22.57 -36.02 15.24
N ASN A 259 -21.72 -35.23 14.55
CA ASN A 259 -22.00 -34.80 13.19
C ASN A 259 -20.87 -35.20 12.24
N GLU A 260 -21.21 -35.36 10.97
CA GLU A 260 -20.23 -35.53 9.89
C GLU A 260 -19.60 -34.19 9.56
N ILE A 261 -18.30 -34.05 9.84
CA ILE A 261 -17.56 -32.82 9.58
C ILE A 261 -17.11 -32.80 8.13
N GLU A 262 -17.47 -31.73 7.42
CA GLU A 262 -17.03 -31.51 6.03
C GLU A 262 -15.73 -30.73 5.95
N THR A 263 -15.62 -29.63 6.69
CA THR A 263 -14.37 -28.84 6.74
C THR A 263 -14.15 -28.22 8.12
N ILE A 264 -12.88 -28.09 8.49
CA ILE A 264 -12.43 -27.32 9.66
C ILE A 264 -11.37 -26.33 9.20
N HIS A 265 -11.62 -25.04 9.43
CA HIS A 265 -10.68 -24.00 9.11
C HIS A 265 -10.42 -23.11 10.34
N THR A 266 -9.14 -22.91 10.64
CA THR A 266 -8.76 -21.83 11.57
C THR A 266 -8.79 -20.51 10.80
N GLN A 267 -9.44 -19.51 11.33
CA GLN A 267 -9.44 -18.16 10.80
C GLN A 267 -8.58 -17.27 11.69
N GLU A 268 -7.55 -16.70 11.10
CA GLU A 268 -6.85 -15.56 11.67
C GLU A 268 -7.56 -14.28 11.21
N ALA A 269 -7.60 -13.29 12.09
CA ALA A 269 -8.17 -12.00 11.71
C ALA A 269 -7.38 -11.38 10.56
N THR A 270 -8.09 -10.85 9.59
CA THR A 270 -7.52 -10.06 8.51
C THR A 270 -7.16 -8.65 8.99
N LEU A 271 -6.30 -7.93 8.26
CA LEU A 271 -6.06 -6.51 8.54
C LEU A 271 -7.35 -5.68 8.45
N GLU A 272 -8.32 -6.11 7.63
CA GLU A 272 -9.63 -5.46 7.50
C GLU A 272 -10.44 -5.62 8.79
N ASP A 273 -10.49 -6.82 9.37
CA ASP A 273 -11.17 -7.07 10.66
C ASP A 273 -10.56 -6.24 11.78
N ILE A 274 -9.23 -6.14 11.79
CA ILE A 274 -8.49 -5.35 12.78
C ILE A 274 -8.75 -3.87 12.58
N PHE A 275 -8.73 -3.41 11.34
CA PHE A 275 -9.04 -2.02 11.01
C PHE A 275 -10.43 -1.64 11.52
N LEU A 276 -11.44 -2.48 11.24
CA LEU A 276 -12.81 -2.29 11.75
C LEU A 276 -12.88 -2.28 13.29
N ALA A 277 -12.19 -3.24 13.94
CA ALA A 277 -12.19 -3.35 15.39
C ALA A 277 -11.55 -2.14 16.09
N VAL A 278 -10.44 -1.62 15.53
CA VAL A 278 -9.69 -0.49 16.10
C VAL A 278 -10.36 0.85 15.82
N THR A 279 -11.00 0.99 14.67
CA THR A 279 -11.44 2.29 14.14
C THR A 279 -12.96 2.48 14.17
N GLY A 280 -13.72 1.40 14.26
CA GLY A 280 -15.18 1.40 14.16
C GLY A 280 -15.72 1.81 12.78
N LYS A 281 -14.85 1.95 11.75
CA LYS A 281 -15.21 2.37 10.40
C LYS A 281 -14.92 1.28 9.39
N GLN A 282 -15.81 1.11 8.41
CA GLN A 282 -15.57 0.26 7.25
C GLN A 282 -14.72 0.99 6.21
N LEU A 283 -13.96 0.21 5.43
CA LEU A 283 -13.33 0.68 4.22
C LEU A 283 -14.41 0.72 3.13
N SER A 284 -14.92 1.87 2.81
CA SER A 284 -15.86 2.07 1.70
C SER A 284 -15.14 2.63 0.49
#